data_3dd18040c999fcc5cf32562481c12a6c
#
_entry.id   3dd18040c999fcc5cf32562481c12a6c
#
_cell.length_a   1.000
_cell.length_b   1.000
_cell.length_c   1.000
_cell.angle_alpha   90.00
_cell.angle_beta   90.00
_cell.angle_gamma   90.00
#
_symmetry.space_group_name_H-M   'P 1'
#
loop_
_entity.id
_entity.type
_entity.pdbx_description
1 polymer ?
#
loop_
_entity_poly.entity_id
_entity_poly.type
_entity_poly.pdbx_seq_one_letter_code
_entity_poly.pdbx_strand_id
1 'polypeptide(L)'
;MKKLSVVFMMLFFVLGLAGCGAKSTSTENLKEVATHAVGNVSIVLLNSTGDLKQGQNQFVVQFRDAKGQPIDVGTVQLGSSMSMPSMAPMSGDSEITPTGETGTFHVKSNFAMSGSWHFTISWNGPSGQGSAAFNSNVR
;
A
#
# COMPACT_ATOMS: atom_id res chain seq x y z
N MET A 1 28.60 -4.52 -67.55
CA MET A 1 29.67 -3.81 -66.87
C MET A 1 29.21 -2.41 -66.55
N LYS A 2 28.85 -2.14 -65.34
CA LYS A 2 28.95 -0.87 -64.58
C LYS A 2 28.16 -1.00 -63.31
N LYS A 3 28.88 -1.08 -62.21
CA LYS A 3 28.41 -1.18 -60.85
C LYS A 3 27.81 0.15 -60.45
N LEU A 4 26.53 0.17 -60.12
CA LEU A 4 25.90 1.34 -59.51
C LEU A 4 25.63 1.06 -58.03
N SER A 5 26.51 1.60 -57.25
CA SER A 5 26.46 1.55 -55.78
C SER A 5 25.41 2.52 -55.30
N VAL A 6 24.29 2.02 -54.84
CA VAL A 6 23.28 2.82 -54.19
C VAL A 6 23.53 2.78 -52.69
N VAL A 7 24.13 3.87 -52.19
CA VAL A 7 24.27 4.11 -50.77
C VAL A 7 22.87 4.50 -50.25
N PHE A 8 22.21 3.56 -49.59
CA PHE A 8 20.94 3.81 -48.88
C PHE A 8 21.25 4.35 -47.48
N MET A 9 21.22 5.66 -47.37
CA MET A 9 21.40 6.39 -46.14
C MET A 9 20.13 6.21 -45.29
N MET A 10 20.13 5.25 -44.38
CA MET A 10 19.08 5.02 -43.40
C MET A 10 19.15 6.12 -42.32
N LEU A 11 18.28 7.09 -42.47
CA LEU A 11 18.04 8.14 -41.44
C LEU A 11 17.28 7.48 -40.28
N PHE A 12 17.99 7.14 -39.21
CA PHE A 12 17.41 6.65 -37.97
C PHE A 12 16.68 7.84 -37.26
N PHE A 13 15.36 7.87 -37.44
CA PHE A 13 14.50 8.77 -36.68
C PHE A 13 14.29 8.18 -35.30
N VAL A 14 15.09 8.63 -34.33
CA VAL A 14 14.92 8.28 -32.91
C VAL A 14 13.73 9.09 -32.38
N LEU A 15 12.54 8.45 -32.39
CA LEU A 15 11.39 8.97 -31.64
C LEU A 15 11.68 8.74 -30.15
N GLY A 16 12.09 9.80 -29.44
CA GLY A 16 12.16 9.80 -28.01
C GLY A 16 10.75 9.68 -27.40
N LEU A 17 10.40 8.46 -26.91
CA LEU A 17 9.26 8.32 -26.02
C LEU A 17 9.62 9.00 -24.69
N ALA A 18 9.09 10.19 -24.47
CA ALA A 18 9.01 10.78 -23.13
C ALA A 18 8.05 9.89 -22.31
N GLY A 19 8.61 8.90 -21.64
CA GLY A 19 7.88 8.12 -20.65
C GLY A 19 7.50 9.05 -19.49
N CYS A 20 6.22 9.40 -19.38
CA CYS A 20 5.67 9.90 -18.13
C CYS A 20 5.90 8.85 -17.06
N GLY A 21 6.92 9.03 -16.25
CA GLY A 21 7.16 8.23 -15.07
C GLY A 21 6.02 8.46 -14.07
N ALA A 22 5.00 7.60 -14.10
CA ALA A 22 4.18 7.41 -12.93
C ALA A 22 5.13 7.07 -11.78
N LYS A 23 5.12 7.86 -10.72
CA LYS A 23 5.85 7.53 -9.48
C LYS A 23 5.19 6.29 -8.89
N SER A 24 5.65 5.13 -9.31
CA SER A 24 5.42 3.89 -8.58
C SER A 24 6.05 4.10 -7.21
N THR A 25 5.26 4.10 -6.18
CA THR A 25 5.77 4.02 -4.82
C THR A 25 6.33 2.62 -4.68
N SER A 26 7.62 2.46 -4.99
CA SER A 26 8.27 1.17 -4.86
C SER A 26 8.25 0.75 -3.38
N THR A 27 7.62 -0.37 -3.10
CA THR A 27 7.57 -1.01 -1.77
C THR A 27 8.92 -1.64 -1.38
N GLU A 28 9.92 -1.57 -2.27
CA GLU A 28 11.21 -2.27 -2.13
C GLU A 28 12.05 -1.85 -0.91
N ASN A 29 11.83 -0.65 -0.36
CA ASN A 29 12.56 -0.16 0.81
C ASN A 29 11.68 -0.05 2.07
N LEU A 30 10.46 -0.60 2.03
CA LEU A 30 9.57 -0.59 3.17
C LEU A 30 9.80 -1.81 4.06
N LYS A 31 9.75 -1.58 5.36
CA LYS A 31 9.83 -2.62 6.39
C LYS A 31 8.43 -3.02 6.82
N GLU A 32 8.28 -4.29 7.12
CA GLU A 32 7.04 -4.81 7.67
C GLU A 32 6.83 -4.32 9.10
N VAL A 33 5.66 -3.72 9.32
CA VAL A 33 5.18 -3.32 10.65
C VAL A 33 4.40 -4.46 11.27
N ALA A 34 3.49 -5.06 10.49
CA ALA A 34 2.63 -6.16 10.93
C ALA A 34 2.08 -6.92 9.73
N THR A 35 1.83 -8.21 9.90
CA THR A 35 1.10 -9.06 8.94
C THR A 35 -0.02 -9.80 9.64
N HIS A 36 -1.21 -9.74 9.06
CA HIS A 36 -2.40 -10.43 9.56
C HIS A 36 -3.06 -11.23 8.45
N ALA A 37 -3.28 -12.52 8.69
CA ALA A 37 -3.96 -13.40 7.76
C ALA A 37 -5.42 -13.59 8.18
N VAL A 38 -6.34 -13.46 7.21
CA VAL A 38 -7.77 -13.70 7.38
C VAL A 38 -8.24 -14.58 6.24
N GLY A 39 -8.49 -15.86 6.53
CA GLY A 39 -8.79 -16.84 5.48
C GLY A 39 -7.63 -16.97 4.49
N ASN A 40 -7.91 -16.70 3.23
CA ASN A 40 -6.91 -16.76 2.15
C ASN A 40 -6.29 -15.38 1.83
N VAL A 41 -6.61 -14.35 2.60
CA VAL A 41 -6.12 -12.99 2.40
C VAL A 41 -5.13 -12.64 3.50
N SER A 42 -3.95 -12.17 3.13
CA SER A 42 -2.96 -11.60 4.04
C SER A 42 -2.92 -10.09 3.89
N ILE A 43 -3.00 -9.38 5.00
CA ILE A 43 -2.93 -7.93 5.09
C ILE A 43 -1.57 -7.59 5.67
N VAL A 44 -0.75 -6.88 4.90
CA VAL A 44 0.62 -6.51 5.29
C VAL A 44 0.70 -5.00 5.43
N LEU A 45 1.14 -4.53 6.58
CA LEU A 45 1.42 -3.12 6.85
C LEU A 45 2.91 -2.88 6.70
N LEU A 46 3.27 -1.89 5.91
CA LEU A 46 4.66 -1.59 5.55
C LEU A 46 4.93 -0.10 5.72
N ASN A 47 6.06 0.27 6.31
CA ASN A 47 6.55 1.64 6.29
C ASN A 47 8.09 1.70 6.26
N SER A 48 8.65 2.89 6.20
CA SER A 48 10.11 3.07 6.12
C SER A 48 10.87 2.70 7.40
N THR A 49 10.19 2.65 8.55
CA THR A 49 10.83 2.43 9.87
C THR A 49 10.59 1.03 10.43
N GLY A 50 9.50 0.37 10.05
CA GLY A 50 9.05 -0.90 10.64
C GLY A 50 8.22 -0.73 11.92
N ASP A 51 7.90 0.50 12.31
CA ASP A 51 7.17 0.84 13.54
C ASP A 51 6.14 1.95 13.26
N LEU A 52 5.04 1.94 14.04
CA LEU A 52 4.12 3.06 14.15
C LEU A 52 4.50 3.92 15.35
N LYS A 53 4.37 5.24 15.22
CA LYS A 53 4.76 6.21 16.24
C LYS A 53 3.61 7.13 16.60
N GLN A 54 3.64 7.71 17.78
CA GLN A 54 2.72 8.80 18.16
C GLN A 54 2.84 9.95 17.14
N GLY A 55 1.71 10.56 16.81
CA GLY A 55 1.60 11.62 15.82
C GLY A 55 1.31 11.08 14.42
N GLN A 56 1.74 11.81 13.41
CA GLN A 56 1.46 11.48 12.02
C GLN A 56 2.32 10.30 11.53
N ASN A 57 1.68 9.36 10.89
CA ASN A 57 2.29 8.19 10.26
C ASN A 57 1.87 8.09 8.81
N GLN A 58 2.79 7.58 7.98
CA GLN A 58 2.50 7.16 6.62
C GLN A 58 2.95 5.71 6.47
N PHE A 59 2.07 4.87 6.00
CA PHE A 59 2.35 3.47 5.76
C PHE A 59 1.57 2.95 4.56
N VAL A 60 1.96 1.80 4.09
CA VAL A 60 1.30 1.09 2.98
C VAL A 60 0.59 -0.12 3.55
N VAL A 61 -0.65 -0.33 3.12
CA VAL A 61 -1.38 -1.58 3.35
C VAL A 61 -1.41 -2.34 2.04
N GLN A 62 -0.96 -3.58 2.06
CA GLN A 62 -0.94 -4.46 0.92
C GLN A 62 -1.76 -5.72 1.19
N PHE A 63 -2.65 -6.06 0.26
CA PHE A 63 -3.44 -7.28 0.30
C PHE A 63 -2.81 -8.32 -0.61
N ARG A 64 -2.57 -9.51 -0.06
CA ARG A 64 -1.96 -10.63 -0.77
C ARG A 64 -2.81 -11.90 -0.61
N ASP A 65 -2.75 -12.79 -1.59
CA ASP A 65 -3.32 -14.12 -1.49
C ASP A 65 -2.43 -15.08 -0.65
N ALA A 66 -2.87 -16.32 -0.51
CA ALA A 66 -2.12 -17.37 0.19
C ALA A 66 -0.76 -17.69 -0.45
N LYS A 67 -0.53 -17.27 -1.70
CA LYS A 67 0.74 -17.44 -2.41
C LYS A 67 1.64 -16.20 -2.30
N GLY A 68 1.19 -15.16 -1.58
CA GLY A 68 1.91 -13.90 -1.43
C GLY A 68 1.77 -12.94 -2.61
N GLN A 69 0.87 -13.21 -3.55
CA GLN A 69 0.61 -12.35 -4.71
C GLN A 69 -0.38 -11.24 -4.36
N PRO A 70 -0.16 -9.99 -4.81
CA PRO A 70 -1.12 -8.91 -4.63
C PRO A 70 -2.46 -9.25 -5.26
N ILE A 71 -3.56 -8.93 -4.55
CA ILE A 71 -4.93 -9.17 -5.02
C ILE A 71 -5.73 -7.88 -5.02
N ASP A 72 -6.64 -7.74 -5.99
CA ASP A 72 -7.57 -6.64 -6.05
C ASP A 72 -8.72 -6.84 -5.08
N VAL A 73 -8.75 -6.05 -4.03
CA VAL A 73 -9.79 -6.06 -2.99
C VAL A 73 -10.81 -4.92 -3.15
N GLY A 74 -10.67 -4.11 -4.21
CA GLY A 74 -11.58 -3.01 -4.50
C GLY A 74 -11.49 -1.87 -3.50
N THR A 75 -12.61 -1.53 -2.87
CA THR A 75 -12.67 -0.44 -1.88
C THR A 75 -12.24 -0.93 -0.51
N VAL A 76 -11.38 -0.17 0.15
CA VAL A 76 -10.86 -0.46 1.50
C VAL A 76 -11.21 0.68 2.45
N GLN A 77 -11.60 0.33 3.67
CA GLN A 77 -11.80 1.26 4.79
C GLN A 77 -10.93 0.83 5.96
N LEU A 78 -10.33 1.79 6.60
CA LEU A 78 -9.48 1.59 7.78
C LEU A 78 -10.01 2.43 8.94
N GLY A 79 -10.31 1.77 10.05
CA GLY A 79 -10.58 2.40 11.33
C GLY A 79 -9.47 2.06 12.32
N SER A 80 -9.18 2.99 13.22
CA SER A 80 -8.30 2.76 14.34
C SER A 80 -8.87 3.36 15.62
N SER A 81 -8.73 2.65 16.73
CA SER A 81 -9.21 3.10 18.03
C SER A 81 -8.30 2.60 19.16
N MET A 82 -8.29 3.33 20.24
CA MET A 82 -7.61 2.96 21.48
C MET A 82 -8.60 3.03 22.63
N SER A 83 -8.73 1.94 23.38
CA SER A 83 -9.55 1.87 24.57
C SER A 83 -8.67 2.11 25.80
N MET A 84 -9.16 2.98 26.70
CA MET A 84 -8.53 3.23 27.98
C MET A 84 -9.51 2.95 29.12
N PRO A 85 -9.05 2.39 30.24
CA PRO A 85 -9.90 2.19 31.41
C PRO A 85 -10.52 3.52 31.88
N SER A 86 -11.81 3.56 32.12
CA SER A 86 -12.56 4.70 32.65
C SER A 86 -12.62 5.95 31.77
N MET A 87 -12.27 5.84 30.48
CA MET A 87 -12.35 6.92 29.50
C MET A 87 -13.09 6.47 28.26
N ALA A 88 -13.62 7.41 27.47
CA ALA A 88 -14.20 7.11 26.18
C ALA A 88 -13.09 6.63 25.22
N PRO A 89 -13.38 5.65 24.34
CA PRO A 89 -12.43 5.21 23.33
C PRO A 89 -11.97 6.38 22.45
N MET A 90 -10.69 6.46 22.18
CA MET A 90 -10.12 7.41 21.22
C MET A 90 -10.08 6.79 19.83
N SER A 91 -10.49 7.55 18.83
CA SER A 91 -10.35 7.16 17.42
C SER A 91 -9.12 7.84 16.83
N GLY A 92 -8.39 7.11 15.99
CA GLY A 92 -7.35 7.70 15.15
C GLY A 92 -7.95 8.17 13.84
N ASP A 93 -7.48 9.31 13.36
CA ASP A 93 -7.83 9.78 12.02
C ASP A 93 -6.99 9.03 11.00
N SER A 94 -7.64 8.36 10.06
CA SER A 94 -6.96 7.60 9.00
C SER A 94 -7.57 7.93 7.64
N GLU A 95 -6.69 8.26 6.70
CA GLU A 95 -7.02 8.44 5.29
C GLU A 95 -6.37 7.32 4.48
N ILE A 96 -7.15 6.62 3.67
CA ILE A 96 -6.66 5.55 2.82
C ILE A 96 -6.91 5.89 1.35
N THR A 97 -5.88 5.76 0.52
CA THR A 97 -5.93 6.07 -0.91
C THR A 97 -5.26 4.95 -1.73
N PRO A 98 -5.83 4.55 -2.88
CA PRO A 98 -5.20 3.57 -3.75
C PRO A 98 -3.90 4.14 -4.34
N THR A 99 -2.88 3.29 -4.49
CA THR A 99 -1.58 3.69 -5.09
C THR A 99 -1.55 3.57 -6.61
N GLY A 100 -2.50 2.87 -7.21
CA GLY A 100 -2.48 2.43 -8.60
C GLY A 100 -1.86 1.03 -8.80
N GLU A 101 -1.25 0.47 -7.77
CA GLU A 101 -0.80 -0.93 -7.75
C GLU A 101 -1.89 -1.82 -7.16
N THR A 102 -2.08 -3.00 -7.74
CA THR A 102 -3.11 -3.97 -7.30
C THR A 102 -2.97 -4.28 -5.81
N GLY A 103 -4.07 -4.14 -5.08
CA GLY A 103 -4.13 -4.49 -3.65
C GLY A 103 -3.25 -3.65 -2.74
N THR A 104 -2.77 -2.50 -3.20
CA THR A 104 -1.82 -1.66 -2.46
C THR A 104 -2.40 -0.27 -2.23
N PHE A 105 -2.38 0.17 -0.98
CA PHE A 105 -3.00 1.42 -0.54
C PHE A 105 -2.04 2.24 0.31
N HIS A 106 -2.01 3.54 0.08
CA HIS A 106 -1.38 4.49 0.99
C HIS A 106 -2.31 4.84 2.14
N VAL A 107 -1.77 4.84 3.33
CA VAL A 107 -2.46 5.27 4.54
C VAL A 107 -1.70 6.40 5.20
N LYS A 108 -2.42 7.47 5.51
CA LYS A 108 -1.99 8.52 6.45
C LYS A 108 -2.84 8.38 7.69
N SER A 109 -2.20 8.29 8.83
CA SER A 109 -2.90 8.15 10.13
C SER A 109 -2.26 9.02 11.17
N ASN A 110 -3.08 9.53 12.10
CA ASN A 110 -2.60 10.31 13.22
C ASN A 110 -3.01 9.62 14.53
N PHE A 111 -2.01 9.22 15.32
CA PHE A 111 -2.20 8.58 16.61
C PHE A 111 -1.91 9.58 17.73
N ALA A 112 -2.94 9.96 18.48
CA ALA A 112 -2.83 10.96 19.54
C ALA A 112 -1.91 10.52 20.69
N MET A 113 -1.76 9.22 20.91
CA MET A 113 -0.97 8.65 22.00
C MET A 113 -0.23 7.39 21.56
N SER A 114 0.87 7.10 22.23
CA SER A 114 1.52 5.78 22.18
C SER A 114 0.70 4.73 22.95
N GLY A 115 0.83 3.47 22.56
CA GLY A 115 0.14 2.35 23.19
C GLY A 115 -0.43 1.35 22.19
N SER A 116 -1.29 0.46 22.68
CA SER A 116 -1.93 -0.56 21.84
C SER A 116 -3.17 -0.01 21.16
N TRP A 117 -3.12 0.08 19.84
CA TRP A 117 -4.24 0.53 19.01
C TRP A 117 -4.91 -0.67 18.34
N HIS A 118 -6.23 -0.61 18.34
CA HIS A 118 -7.07 -1.59 17.65
C HIS A 118 -7.37 -1.08 16.24
N PHE A 119 -7.00 -1.85 15.24
CA PHE A 119 -7.25 -1.57 13.82
C PHE A 119 -8.39 -2.44 13.30
N THR A 120 -9.25 -1.86 12.51
CA THR A 120 -10.28 -2.58 11.76
C THR A 120 -10.12 -2.21 10.29
N ILE A 121 -9.87 -3.19 9.46
CA ILE A 121 -9.80 -3.04 8.00
C ILE A 121 -10.95 -3.82 7.39
N SER A 122 -11.72 -3.18 6.52
CA SER A 122 -12.76 -3.84 5.73
C SER A 122 -12.54 -3.57 4.25
N TRP A 123 -12.90 -4.54 3.43
CA TRP A 123 -12.76 -4.44 1.98
C TRP A 123 -13.96 -5.04 1.26
N ASN A 124 -14.22 -4.53 0.05
CA ASN A 124 -15.26 -5.03 -0.82
C ASN A 124 -14.86 -4.83 -2.29
N GLY A 125 -14.65 -5.90 -3.01
CA GLY A 125 -14.21 -5.85 -4.39
C GLY A 125 -14.21 -7.19 -5.11
N PRO A 126 -13.50 -7.28 -6.24
CA PRO A 126 -13.50 -8.47 -7.10
C PRO A 126 -13.04 -9.76 -6.40
N SER A 127 -12.13 -9.67 -5.45
CA SER A 127 -11.65 -10.82 -4.64
C SER A 127 -12.57 -11.16 -3.48
N GLY A 128 -13.76 -10.56 -3.41
CA GLY A 128 -14.75 -10.74 -2.36
C GLY A 128 -14.78 -9.60 -1.34
N GLN A 129 -15.57 -9.81 -0.30
CA GLN A 129 -15.66 -8.88 0.82
C GLN A 129 -15.15 -9.54 2.10
N GLY A 130 -14.62 -8.73 2.99
CA GLY A 130 -14.16 -9.21 4.28
C GLY A 130 -13.78 -8.10 5.22
N SER A 131 -13.43 -8.48 6.44
CA SER A 131 -12.89 -7.57 7.43
C SER A 131 -11.88 -8.28 8.33
N ALA A 132 -10.93 -7.51 8.81
CA ALA A 132 -9.94 -7.96 9.79
C ALA A 132 -9.86 -6.95 10.94
N ALA A 133 -9.67 -7.47 12.13
CA ALA A 133 -9.43 -6.66 13.31
C ALA A 133 -8.18 -7.18 14.03
N PHE A 134 -7.27 -6.29 14.38
CA PHE A 134 -6.02 -6.64 15.03
C PHE A 134 -5.49 -5.48 15.87
N ASN A 135 -4.56 -5.78 16.77
CA ASN A 135 -3.89 -4.76 17.56
C ASN A 135 -2.47 -4.53 17.04
N SER A 136 -2.03 -3.29 17.05
CA SER A 136 -0.64 -2.92 16.80
C SER A 136 -0.19 -1.87 17.80
N ASN A 137 1.08 -1.92 18.14
CA ASN A 137 1.66 -0.98 19.08
C ASN A 137 2.15 0.28 18.36
N VAL A 138 1.76 1.42 18.88
CA VAL A 138 2.24 2.75 18.51
C VAL A 138 3.24 3.20 19.58
N ARG A 139 4.44 3.57 19.19
CA ARG A 139 5.54 3.98 20.08
C ARG A 139 5.69 5.49 20.16
#